data_a67339fffbf95f2241b26bdf099eaf59
#
_entry.id   a67339fffbf95f2241b26bdf099eaf59
#
_cell.length_a   1.000
_cell.length_b   1.000
_cell.length_c   1.000
_cell.angle_alpha   90.00
_cell.angle_beta   90.00
_cell.angle_gamma   90.00
#
_symmetry.space_group_name_H-M   'P 1'
#
loop_
_entity.id
_entity.type
_entity.pdbx_description
1 polymer ?
#
loop_
_entity_poly.entity_id
_entity_poly.type
_entity_poly.pdbx_seq_one_letter_code
_entity_poly.pdbx_strand_id
1 'polypeptide(L)' 'MVAGMNMILRPQDPDYWIAAIFSAKAAQNGGVVRRNRIWVEREIGRARFEDEVRKRGFHLLETGQQLLVICNSGQIRVVF' A
#
# COMPACT_ATOMS: atom_id res chain seq x y z
N MET A 1 7.93 11.37 28.71
CA MET A 1 7.49 11.62 28.20
C MET A 1 7.00 10.93 27.23
N VAL A 2 6.41 11.19 26.81
CA VAL A 2 5.74 10.63 25.78
C VAL A 2 6.50 10.38 24.57
N ALA A 3 7.76 10.55 24.66
CA ALA A 3 8.60 10.36 23.53
C ALA A 3 8.45 8.96 22.97
N GLY A 4 8.20 8.00 23.81
CA GLY A 4 8.06 6.63 23.34
C GLY A 4 6.92 6.45 22.38
N MET A 5 5.89 7.24 22.53
CA MET A 5 4.77 7.09 21.64
C MET A 5 5.08 7.52 20.25
N ASN A 6 5.95 8.52 20.12
CA ASN A 6 6.28 9.02 18.81
C ASN A 6 7.17 8.06 18.05
N MET A 7 7.74 7.09 18.72
CA MET A 7 8.63 6.17 18.06
C MET A 7 7.93 4.98 17.45
N ILE A 8 6.64 4.84 17.69
CA ILE A 8 5.90 3.71 17.17
C ILE A 8 5.68 3.84 15.69
N LEU A 9 5.21 4.99 15.24
CA LEU A 9 4.98 5.23 13.83
C LEU A 9 5.57 6.58 13.45
N ARG A 10 6.71 6.55 12.81
CA ARG A 10 7.33 7.77 12.33
C ARG A 10 7.10 7.88 10.83
N PRO A 11 7.05 9.12 10.30
CA PRO A 11 6.73 9.31 8.88
C PRO A 11 7.64 8.57 7.92
N GLN A 12 8.90 8.30 8.31
CA GLN A 12 9.80 7.60 7.41
C GLN A 12 9.77 6.09 7.59
N ASP A 13 9.02 5.56 8.55
CA ASP A 13 8.97 4.12 8.77
C ASP A 13 8.10 3.44 7.75
N PRO A 14 8.52 2.28 7.22
CA PRO A 14 7.64 1.49 6.36
C PRO A 14 6.30 1.20 7.02
N ASP A 15 6.28 0.92 8.32
CA ASP A 15 5.03 0.66 9.03
C ASP A 15 4.09 1.84 8.95
N TYR A 16 4.63 3.04 9.07
CA TYR A 16 3.81 4.23 8.95
C TYR A 16 3.15 4.32 7.58
N TRP A 17 3.95 4.09 6.52
CA TRP A 17 3.42 4.21 5.16
C TRP A 17 2.40 3.12 4.86
N ILE A 18 2.63 1.90 5.35
CA ILE A 18 1.68 0.82 5.19
C ILE A 18 0.36 1.18 5.85
N ALA A 19 0.41 1.68 7.09
CA ALA A 19 -0.80 2.07 7.80
C ALA A 19 -1.53 3.19 7.06
N ALA A 20 -0.79 4.18 6.57
CA ALA A 20 -1.40 5.31 5.87
C ALA A 20 -2.08 4.87 4.57
N ILE A 21 -1.45 4.00 3.81
CA ILE A 21 -1.99 3.55 2.54
C ILE A 21 -3.26 2.74 2.75
N PHE A 22 -3.23 1.79 3.68
CA PHE A 22 -4.35 0.86 3.82
C PHE A 22 -5.45 1.38 4.74
N SER A 23 -5.23 2.50 5.41
CA SER A 23 -6.30 3.16 6.14
C SER A 23 -6.99 4.22 5.30
N ALA A 24 -6.51 4.48 4.09
CA ALA A 24 -7.14 5.46 3.21
C ALA A 24 -8.57 5.03 2.88
N LYS A 25 -9.40 6.02 2.62
CA LYS A 25 -10.81 5.76 2.37
C LYS A 25 -11.03 4.83 1.17
N ALA A 26 -10.24 5.02 0.12
CA ALA A 26 -10.34 4.17 -1.05
C ALA A 26 -10.06 2.72 -0.71
N ALA A 27 -9.07 2.47 0.16
CA ALA A 27 -8.75 1.12 0.57
C ALA A 27 -9.87 0.50 1.38
N GLN A 28 -10.50 1.29 2.24
CA GLN A 28 -11.59 0.81 3.09
C GLN A 28 -12.85 0.53 2.29
N ASN A 29 -13.03 1.22 1.18
CA ASN A 29 -14.26 1.09 0.39
C ASN A 29 -14.12 0.17 -0.81
N GLY A 30 -13.05 -0.59 -0.89
CA GLY A 30 -12.88 -1.51 -2.02
C GLY A 30 -12.44 -0.84 -3.30
N GLY A 31 -11.88 0.36 -3.21
CA GLY A 31 -11.46 1.12 -4.35
C GLY A 31 -10.03 0.84 -4.77
N VAL A 32 -9.44 1.79 -5.46
CA VAL A 32 -8.10 1.67 -6.00
C VAL A 32 -7.20 2.71 -5.36
N VAL A 33 -6.04 2.27 -4.89
CA VAL A 33 -5.02 3.16 -4.37
C VAL A 33 -3.85 3.15 -5.35
N ARG A 34 -3.37 4.34 -5.74
CA ARG A 34 -2.23 4.45 -6.63
C ARG A 34 -1.07 5.08 -5.91
N ARG A 35 0.12 4.55 -6.17
CA ARG A 35 1.35 5.12 -5.62
C ARG A 35 2.46 5.03 -6.64
N ASN A 36 3.37 5.97 -6.59
CA ASN A 36 4.55 5.96 -7.45
C ASN A 36 5.41 4.74 -7.11
N ARG A 37 5.80 3.98 -8.14
CA ARG A 37 6.53 2.74 -7.94
C ARG A 37 7.88 2.98 -7.25
N ILE A 38 8.62 3.96 -7.72
CA ILE A 38 9.96 4.25 -7.17
C ILE A 38 9.84 4.66 -5.70
N TRP A 39 8.83 5.46 -5.39
CA TRP A 39 8.60 5.88 -4.01
C TRP A 39 8.32 4.68 -3.11
N VAL A 40 7.48 3.76 -3.57
CA VAL A 40 7.15 2.57 -2.78
C VAL A 40 8.40 1.72 -2.55
N GLU A 41 9.19 1.53 -3.60
CA GLU A 41 10.39 0.70 -3.50
C GLU A 41 11.40 1.32 -2.55
N ARG A 42 11.48 2.64 -2.53
CA ARG A 42 12.42 3.34 -1.66
C ARG A 42 11.94 3.41 -0.22
N GLU A 43 10.67 3.71 0.01
CA GLU A 43 10.17 3.98 1.35
C GLU A 43 9.68 2.75 2.08
N ILE A 44 9.19 1.76 1.36
CA ILE A 44 8.60 0.57 1.96
C ILE A 44 9.40 -0.67 1.61
N GLY A 45 9.82 -0.76 0.35
CA GLY A 45 10.42 -1.97 -0.19
C GLY A 45 9.38 -2.79 -0.92
N ARG A 46 9.77 -3.29 -2.10
CA ARG A 46 8.84 -4.00 -2.97
C ARG A 46 8.29 -5.26 -2.32
N ALA A 47 9.15 -6.06 -1.72
CA ALA A 47 8.73 -7.33 -1.14
C ALA A 47 7.74 -7.12 0.00
N ARG A 48 8.02 -6.14 0.85
CA ARG A 48 7.13 -5.83 1.97
C ARG A 48 5.79 -5.35 1.46
N PHE A 49 5.79 -4.51 0.46
CA PHE A 49 4.56 -3.97 -0.09
C PHE A 49 3.70 -5.07 -0.73
N GLU A 50 4.33 -5.95 -1.48
CA GLU A 50 3.61 -7.06 -2.09
C GLU A 50 2.98 -7.97 -1.04
N ASP A 51 3.72 -8.24 0.04
CA ASP A 51 3.18 -9.06 1.12
C ASP A 51 1.98 -8.40 1.77
N GLU A 52 2.04 -7.10 1.98
CA GLU A 52 0.93 -6.39 2.62
C GLU A 52 -0.32 -6.40 1.76
N VAL A 53 -0.15 -6.29 0.44
CA VAL A 53 -1.28 -6.37 -0.47
C VAL A 53 -1.84 -7.80 -0.49
N ARG A 54 -0.94 -8.77 -0.57
CA ARG A 54 -1.33 -10.18 -0.68
C ARG A 54 -2.08 -10.67 0.54
N LYS A 55 -1.61 -10.32 1.73
CA LYS A 55 -2.25 -10.84 2.93
C LYS A 55 -3.62 -10.23 3.19
N ARG A 56 -3.92 -9.12 2.53
CA ARG A 56 -5.27 -8.54 2.60
C ARG A 56 -6.21 -9.11 1.54
N GLY A 57 -5.69 -9.97 0.67
CA GLY A 57 -6.50 -10.51 -0.41
C GLY A 57 -6.74 -9.52 -1.53
N PHE A 58 -5.95 -8.46 -1.58
CA PHE A 58 -6.09 -7.45 -2.62
C PHE A 58 -5.23 -7.82 -3.84
N HIS A 59 -5.39 -7.06 -4.91
CA HIS A 59 -4.60 -7.27 -6.12
C HIS A 59 -3.64 -6.10 -6.31
N LEU A 60 -2.49 -6.40 -6.91
CA LEU A 60 -1.48 -5.39 -7.18
C LEU A 60 -1.16 -5.41 -8.67
N LEU A 61 -1.24 -4.26 -9.31
CA LEU A 61 -0.90 -4.10 -10.71
C LEU A 61 0.19 -3.05 -10.84
N GLU A 62 1.02 -3.24 -11.84
CA GLU A 62 2.06 -2.27 -12.13
C GLU A 62 1.80 -1.71 -13.53
N THR A 63 1.85 -0.41 -13.68
CA THR A 63 1.70 0.22 -14.97
C THR A 63 2.58 1.45 -15.04
N GLY A 64 3.46 1.50 -16.03
CA GLY A 64 4.39 2.60 -16.15
C GLY A 64 5.18 2.76 -14.87
N GLN A 65 5.03 3.89 -14.24
CA GLN A 65 5.75 4.16 -13.00
C GLN A 65 4.87 4.08 -11.77
N GLN A 66 3.71 3.43 -11.88
CA GLN A 66 2.78 3.39 -10.78
C GLN A 66 2.46 1.97 -10.36
N LEU A 67 2.17 1.83 -9.08
CA LEU A 67 1.59 0.61 -8.53
C LEU A 67 0.14 0.91 -8.17
N LEU A 68 -0.74 0.02 -8.57
CA LEU A 68 -2.17 0.16 -8.35
C LEU A 68 -2.60 -0.98 -7.44
N VAL A 69 -3.16 -0.64 -6.29
CA VAL A 69 -3.71 -1.65 -5.39
C VAL A 69 -5.22 -1.67 -5.57
N ILE A 70 -5.73 -2.81 -6.01
CA ILE A 70 -7.17 -3.00 -6.14
C ILE A 70 -7.62 -3.58 -4.81
N CYS A 71 -8.33 -2.79 -4.02
CA CYS A 71 -8.58 -3.10 -2.63
C CYS A 71 -9.82 -3.96 -2.44
N ASN A 72 -9.92 -4.99 -3.23
CA ASN A 72 -10.96 -6.00 -3.07
C ASN A 72 -10.43 -7.30 -3.65
N SER A 73 -11.12 -8.39 -3.34
CA SER A 73 -10.69 -9.72 -3.77
C SER A 73 -11.43 -10.20 -5.02
N GLY A 74 -12.14 -9.32 -5.69
CA GLY A 74 -12.85 -9.67 -6.89
C GLY A 74 -11.91 -10.08 -8.02
N GLN A 75 -12.46 -10.74 -9.01
CA GLN A 75 -11.65 -11.21 -10.13
C GLN A 75 -11.21 -10.04 -10.99
N ILE A 76 -9.94 -10.06 -11.39
CA ILE A 76 -9.39 -9.06 -12.29
C ILE A 76 -9.51 -9.59 -13.71
N ARG A 77 -9.98 -8.75 -14.61
CA ARG A 77 -10.03 -9.12 -16.02
C ARG A 77 -9.47 -7.97 -16.84
N VAL A 78 -8.49 -8.28 -17.67
CA VAL A 78 -7.92 -7.30 -18.59
C VAL A 78 -8.85 -7.23 -19.80
N VAL A 79 -9.40 -6.06 -20.04
CA VAL A 79 -10.36 -5.89 -21.12
C VAL A 79 -9.63 -5.70 -22.45
N PHE A 80 -8.51 -5.00 -22.46
CA PHE A 80 -7.62 -4.95 -23.60
C PHE A 80 -6.20 -5.18 -23.19
#